data_d67427f76245a853bf8fac3b1fec9433
#
_entry.id   d67427f76245a853bf8fac3b1fec9433
#
_cell.length_a   1.000
_cell.length_b   1.000
_cell.length_c   1.000
_cell.angle_alpha   90.00
_cell.angle_beta   90.00
_cell.angle_gamma   90.00
#
_symmetry.space_group_name_H-M   'P 1'
#
loop_
_entity.id
_entity.type
_entity.pdbx_description
1 polymer ?
#
loop_
_entity_poly.entity_id
_entity_poly.type
_entity_poly.pdbx_seq_one_letter_code
_entity_poly.pdbx_strand_id
1 'polypeptide(L)'
;MKPIMKRSFVTALALAALTASAWAETPASAAPAAKDAASAAAPAPSAVTAADVQALKDALATQQLQIDRLTQQLQRQQDQQAAAESASKADSKPVPQQQVAELATGMAVQQETATPAANPQEPSPNASPMEGPLTIHFRGINITPGGYAAAEFVRRSRALSADLSTPFNSLTMPGASQSQVPEFFGSGRQSKITTFVNGRLKNVDLSSYVSADFLSAGVTSTSTSTNSYTLRLRQAWAQAKFDNGWSFLGGQAWSLATENGKGISPDDDLGRTNDARPKTIDPSYNVGFVFTRQYGIRLTKTFGDKVAFAVAMENAQGTLTTHGNGDNFLLGQAGASNSYNTTSTYTFNPSPDLIAKVAFDPGFGHYEVFALYDRFADRVFPCGEIASPTTATCGGSTVPGPNALGAYNSSKSGGGVGASARWTIANHIVFGLKGLGGSGIGRYAPAGLSDVSINADGTLHLIKNLEGLTTLEWKSKKLDIYGYGGVEYAQRTASFDPITGKEVGYGAPLFNNSGCYTELAPTVDTGFTPTSLSNCTADSRAVIEGTVGFWYRFYSGPRGRFQFGTQYSYVTRDTWSGVGPAGAGHPGVTPEGIDNMVFTSFRYVLP
;
A
#
# COMPACT_ATOMS: atom_id res chain seq x y z
N MET A 1 -39.69 28.67 12.87
CA MET A 1 -38.72 27.68 13.36
C MET A 1 -37.47 27.72 12.49
N LYS A 2 -36.58 28.65 12.76
CA LYS A 2 -35.21 28.73 12.19
C LYS A 2 -34.51 29.81 13.01
N PRO A 3 -33.65 29.48 13.93
CA PRO A 3 -32.21 29.70 13.78
C PRO A 3 -31.30 28.79 14.69
N ILE A 4 -31.68 27.59 15.03
CA ILE A 4 -30.89 26.75 15.97
C ILE A 4 -29.79 25.96 15.27
N MET A 5 -29.90 25.74 13.97
CA MET A 5 -28.98 24.87 13.21
C MET A 5 -27.62 25.52 12.81
N LYS A 6 -27.49 26.84 12.91
CA LYS A 6 -26.22 27.54 12.55
C LYS A 6 -25.15 27.55 13.66
N ARG A 7 -25.50 27.31 14.91
CA ARG A 7 -24.53 27.33 16.03
C ARG A 7 -23.85 25.99 16.28
N SER A 8 -24.48 24.88 15.91
CA SER A 8 -23.89 23.53 16.12
C SER A 8 -22.80 23.18 15.10
N PHE A 9 -22.78 23.82 13.94
CA PHE A 9 -21.81 23.51 12.87
C PHE A 9 -20.41 24.08 13.12
N VAL A 10 -20.31 25.23 13.80
CA VAL A 10 -19.04 25.87 14.14
C VAL A 10 -18.37 25.11 15.30
N THR A 11 -19.16 24.50 16.18
CA THR A 11 -18.63 23.74 17.33
C THR A 11 -18.08 22.38 16.95
N ALA A 12 -18.60 21.73 15.90
CA ALA A 12 -18.09 20.45 15.40
C ALA A 12 -16.73 20.59 14.67
N LEU A 13 -16.53 21.69 13.95
CA LEU A 13 -15.24 21.96 13.28
C LEU A 13 -14.13 22.33 14.28
N ALA A 14 -14.50 22.99 15.38
CA ALA A 14 -13.58 23.34 16.46
C ALA A 14 -13.18 22.11 17.31
N LEU A 15 -14.06 21.10 17.43
CA LEU A 15 -13.75 19.88 18.19
C LEU A 15 -12.79 18.95 17.44
N ALA A 16 -12.83 18.90 16.11
CA ALA A 16 -11.91 18.12 15.30
C ALA A 16 -10.48 18.71 15.30
N ALA A 17 -10.36 20.04 15.44
CA ALA A 17 -9.06 20.70 15.56
C ALA A 17 -8.46 20.64 16.98
N LEU A 18 -9.30 20.47 18.02
CA LEU A 18 -8.87 20.42 19.42
C LEU A 18 -8.42 19.00 19.86
N THR A 19 -8.82 17.95 19.18
CA THR A 19 -8.36 16.58 19.51
C THR A 19 -6.96 16.27 19.00
N ALA A 20 -6.43 17.00 18.02
CA ALA A 20 -5.06 16.85 17.54
C ALA A 20 -4.02 17.54 18.44
N SER A 21 -4.42 18.49 19.27
CA SER A 21 -3.50 19.24 20.16
C SER A 21 -3.40 18.70 21.59
N ALA A 22 -4.20 17.69 21.98
CA ALA A 22 -4.22 17.17 23.36
C ALA A 22 -3.16 16.08 23.63
N TRP A 23 -2.28 15.76 22.68
CA TRP A 23 -1.25 14.72 22.80
C TRP A 23 0.19 15.26 22.69
N ALA A 24 0.38 16.58 22.88
CA ALA A 24 1.72 17.16 23.03
C ALA A 24 2.16 16.98 24.49
N GLU A 25 3.13 16.13 24.74
CA GLU A 25 3.79 16.00 26.04
C GLU A 25 4.44 17.33 26.42
N THR A 26 4.17 17.80 27.62
CA THR A 26 4.82 18.96 28.26
C THR A 26 6.31 18.69 28.44
N PRO A 27 7.21 19.62 28.12
CA PRO A 27 8.63 19.46 28.40
C PRO A 27 8.87 19.55 29.90
N ALA A 28 9.59 18.56 30.43
CA ALA A 28 10.01 18.52 31.83
C ALA A 28 11.00 19.66 32.13
N SER A 29 10.74 20.32 33.23
CA SER A 29 11.50 21.40 33.84
C SER A 29 12.96 21.01 34.10
N ALA A 30 13.88 21.91 33.76
CA ALA A 30 15.29 21.82 34.06
C ALA A 30 15.57 21.83 35.57
N ALA A 31 16.40 20.91 36.05
CA ALA A 31 17.00 20.92 37.37
C ALA A 31 18.50 21.35 37.29
N PRO A 32 19.04 21.94 38.34
CA PRO A 32 20.25 22.76 38.25
C PRO A 32 21.55 21.96 38.28
N ALA A 33 22.60 22.62 37.74
CA ALA A 33 23.96 22.13 37.62
C ALA A 33 24.62 21.76 38.97
N ALA A 34 25.26 20.59 39.01
CA ALA A 34 26.25 20.23 40.01
C ALA A 34 27.66 20.18 39.38
N LYS A 35 28.59 20.80 40.08
CA LYS A 35 30.01 20.94 39.73
C LYS A 35 30.81 19.68 40.07
N ASP A 36 31.85 19.49 39.26
CA ASP A 36 33.12 18.84 39.55
C ASP A 36 33.12 17.35 39.95
N ALA A 37 33.54 16.50 39.04
CA ALA A 37 34.32 15.30 39.38
C ALA A 37 35.30 14.94 38.25
N ALA A 38 36.46 14.58 38.67
CA ALA A 38 37.75 14.47 37.99
C ALA A 38 37.80 13.54 36.77
N SER A 39 38.66 13.94 35.84
CA SER A 39 39.29 13.19 34.74
C SER A 39 39.70 11.77 35.15
N ALA A 40 39.03 10.75 34.54
CA ALA A 40 39.57 9.41 34.44
C ALA A 40 40.01 9.17 32.98
N ALA A 41 41.27 8.79 32.81
CA ALA A 41 41.89 8.54 31.51
C ALA A 41 41.17 7.44 30.74
N ALA A 42 41.00 7.66 29.43
CA ALA A 42 40.49 6.66 28.49
C ALA A 42 41.38 5.41 28.47
N PRO A 43 40.83 4.19 28.43
CA PRO A 43 41.62 2.98 28.25
C PRO A 43 42.28 3.00 26.86
N ALA A 44 43.55 2.66 26.80
CA ALA A 44 44.31 2.50 25.57
C ALA A 44 43.67 1.46 24.66
N PRO A 45 43.69 1.61 23.31
CA PRO A 45 43.17 0.63 22.40
C PRO A 45 43.84 -0.73 22.63
N SER A 46 43.05 -1.77 22.84
CA SER A 46 43.54 -3.14 22.98
C SER A 46 44.33 -3.53 21.73
N ALA A 47 45.54 -4.00 21.90
CA ALA A 47 46.38 -4.44 20.80
C ALA A 47 45.73 -5.62 20.09
N VAL A 48 45.59 -5.52 18.76
CA VAL A 48 45.09 -6.60 17.92
C VAL A 48 45.97 -7.84 18.14
N THR A 49 45.36 -8.94 18.56
CA THR A 49 46.06 -10.19 18.84
C THR A 49 46.27 -11.02 17.58
N ALA A 50 47.24 -11.94 17.58
CA ALA A 50 47.45 -12.88 16.47
C ALA A 50 46.20 -13.75 16.24
N ALA A 51 45.42 -14.03 17.28
CA ALA A 51 44.15 -14.74 17.21
C ALA A 51 43.06 -13.96 16.43
N ASP A 52 43.01 -12.65 16.64
CA ASP A 52 42.05 -11.80 15.90
C ASP A 52 42.35 -11.75 14.40
N VAL A 53 43.66 -11.68 14.07
CA VAL A 53 44.12 -11.73 12.67
C VAL A 53 43.81 -13.08 12.02
N GLN A 54 43.94 -14.18 12.77
CA GLN A 54 43.61 -15.52 12.26
C GLN A 54 42.09 -15.69 12.07
N ALA A 55 41.27 -15.23 13.03
CA ALA A 55 39.81 -15.26 12.90
C ALA A 55 39.33 -14.42 11.70
N LEU A 56 39.96 -13.27 11.44
CA LEU A 56 39.64 -12.47 10.26
C LEU A 56 40.00 -13.16 8.95
N LYS A 57 41.14 -13.87 8.89
CA LYS A 57 41.54 -14.67 7.73
C LYS A 57 40.58 -15.82 7.46
N ASP A 58 40.13 -16.52 8.51
CA ASP A 58 39.18 -17.62 8.39
C ASP A 58 37.78 -17.11 7.95
N ALA A 59 37.33 -15.96 8.45
CA ALA A 59 36.12 -15.30 7.99
C ALA A 59 36.21 -14.89 6.51
N LEU A 60 37.35 -14.36 6.09
CA LEU A 60 37.59 -13.94 4.70
C LEU A 60 37.61 -15.15 3.75
N ALA A 61 38.22 -16.26 4.16
CA ALA A 61 38.20 -17.53 3.41
C ALA A 61 36.77 -18.07 3.28
N THR A 62 35.96 -17.97 4.34
CA THR A 62 34.53 -18.37 4.30
C THR A 62 33.71 -17.52 3.35
N GLN A 63 33.92 -16.21 3.36
CA GLN A 63 33.26 -15.30 2.41
C GLN A 63 33.67 -15.61 0.96
N GLN A 64 34.95 -15.89 0.71
CA GLN A 64 35.42 -16.27 -0.62
C GLN A 64 34.72 -17.52 -1.14
N LEU A 65 34.57 -18.54 -0.31
CA LEU A 65 33.84 -19.77 -0.66
C LEU A 65 32.34 -19.50 -0.97
N GLN A 66 31.72 -18.53 -0.28
CA GLN A 66 30.36 -18.11 -0.57
C GLN A 66 30.25 -17.40 -1.92
N ILE A 67 31.19 -16.52 -2.22
CA ILE A 67 31.25 -15.81 -3.50
C ILE A 67 31.42 -16.80 -4.65
N ASP A 68 32.33 -17.77 -4.52
CA ASP A 68 32.59 -18.79 -5.54
C ASP A 68 31.33 -19.65 -5.79
N ARG A 69 30.61 -20.00 -4.72
CA ARG A 69 29.35 -20.75 -4.82
C ARG A 69 28.24 -19.95 -5.53
N LEU A 70 28.11 -18.68 -5.19
CA LEU A 70 27.13 -17.78 -5.85
C LEU A 70 27.48 -17.56 -7.33
N THR A 71 28.76 -17.40 -7.64
CA THR A 71 29.23 -17.26 -9.03
C THR A 71 28.91 -18.50 -9.85
N GLN A 72 29.14 -19.70 -9.29
CA GLN A 72 28.75 -20.95 -9.95
C GLN A 72 27.23 -21.10 -10.13
N GLN A 73 26.44 -20.62 -9.18
CA GLN A 73 24.97 -20.63 -9.32
C GLN A 73 24.51 -19.69 -10.44
N LEU A 74 25.08 -18.50 -10.51
CA LEU A 74 24.81 -17.53 -11.56
C LEU A 74 25.16 -18.09 -12.94
N GLN A 75 26.32 -18.72 -13.08
CA GLN A 75 26.74 -19.34 -14.33
C GLN A 75 25.77 -20.45 -14.77
N ARG A 76 25.34 -21.31 -13.86
CA ARG A 76 24.32 -22.34 -14.16
C ARG A 76 22.99 -21.75 -14.59
N GLN A 77 22.55 -20.64 -14.00
CA GLN A 77 21.33 -19.97 -14.42
C GLN A 77 21.46 -19.37 -15.82
N GLN A 78 22.61 -18.77 -16.13
CA GLN A 78 22.89 -18.25 -17.48
C GLN A 78 22.92 -19.36 -18.53
N ASP A 79 23.55 -20.48 -18.22
CA ASP A 79 23.61 -21.64 -19.11
C ASP A 79 22.21 -22.25 -19.36
N GLN A 80 21.36 -22.29 -18.31
CA GLN A 80 19.97 -22.73 -18.42
C GLN A 80 19.12 -21.76 -19.25
N GLN A 81 19.32 -20.46 -19.10
CA GLN A 81 18.63 -19.46 -19.94
C GLN A 81 19.06 -19.54 -21.41
N ALA A 82 20.35 -19.70 -21.66
CA ALA A 82 20.89 -19.87 -23.01
C ALA A 82 20.37 -21.16 -23.67
N ALA A 83 20.25 -22.24 -22.90
CA ALA A 83 19.67 -23.50 -23.39
C ALA A 83 18.18 -23.37 -23.70
N ALA A 84 17.41 -22.66 -22.84
CA ALA A 84 15.98 -22.39 -23.06
C ALA A 84 15.74 -21.48 -24.28
N GLU A 85 16.59 -20.47 -24.50
CA GLU A 85 16.54 -19.61 -25.68
C GLU A 85 16.88 -20.37 -26.97
N SER A 86 17.84 -21.29 -26.90
CA SER A 86 18.22 -22.15 -28.02
C SER A 86 17.12 -23.15 -28.37
N ALA A 87 16.44 -23.72 -27.37
CA ALA A 87 15.29 -24.60 -27.56
C ALA A 87 14.09 -23.87 -28.18
N SER A 88 13.83 -22.62 -27.74
CA SER A 88 12.78 -21.75 -28.31
C SER A 88 13.03 -21.37 -29.77
N LYS A 89 14.29 -21.22 -30.15
CA LYS A 89 14.69 -20.96 -31.56
C LYS A 89 14.61 -22.19 -32.45
N ALA A 90 14.73 -23.39 -31.89
CA ALA A 90 14.66 -24.64 -32.64
C ALA A 90 13.23 -25.04 -33.05
N ASP A 91 12.22 -24.54 -32.34
CA ASP A 91 10.80 -24.89 -32.57
C ASP A 91 10.07 -23.88 -33.48
N SER A 92 10.73 -22.82 -33.93
CA SER A 92 10.21 -21.86 -34.90
C SER A 92 10.51 -22.32 -36.34
N LYS A 93 9.68 -23.24 -36.86
CA LYS A 93 9.62 -23.46 -38.30
C LYS A 93 9.14 -22.18 -39.01
N PRO A 94 9.78 -21.72 -40.10
CA PRO A 94 9.29 -20.57 -40.83
C PRO A 94 7.92 -20.89 -41.43
N VAL A 95 6.91 -20.13 -41.06
CA VAL A 95 5.61 -20.14 -41.76
C VAL A 95 5.83 -19.51 -43.15
N PRO A 96 5.44 -20.18 -44.26
CA PRO A 96 5.61 -19.64 -45.58
C PRO A 96 4.87 -18.30 -45.73
N GLN A 97 5.55 -17.29 -46.26
CA GLN A 97 5.04 -15.93 -46.48
C GLN A 97 3.80 -15.84 -47.37
N GLN A 98 3.37 -16.91 -48.00
CA GLN A 98 2.19 -16.93 -48.89
C GLN A 98 0.83 -16.93 -48.14
N GLN A 99 0.74 -17.32 -46.87
CA GLN A 99 -0.54 -17.30 -46.14
C GLN A 99 -0.91 -15.94 -45.55
N VAL A 100 0.00 -15.00 -45.46
CA VAL A 100 -0.28 -13.64 -44.94
C VAL A 100 -0.86 -12.73 -46.04
N ALA A 101 -0.60 -13.02 -47.32
CA ALA A 101 -1.12 -12.23 -48.45
C ALA A 101 -2.61 -12.57 -48.76
N GLU A 102 -3.06 -13.77 -48.46
CA GLU A 102 -4.44 -14.18 -48.74
C GLU A 102 -5.46 -13.68 -47.72
N LEU A 103 -5.04 -13.38 -46.48
CA LEU A 103 -5.91 -12.74 -45.47
C LEU A 103 -6.09 -11.23 -45.72
N ALA A 104 -5.21 -10.58 -46.45
CA ALA A 104 -5.28 -9.13 -46.70
C ALA A 104 -6.12 -8.77 -47.93
N THR A 105 -6.41 -9.72 -48.83
CA THR A 105 -7.18 -9.48 -50.05
C THR A 105 -8.67 -9.83 -49.96
N GLY A 106 -9.12 -10.36 -48.82
CA GLY A 106 -10.53 -10.73 -48.58
C GLY A 106 -11.45 -9.61 -48.07
N MET A 107 -10.92 -8.42 -47.82
CA MET A 107 -11.73 -7.25 -47.43
C MET A 107 -11.93 -6.29 -48.61
N ALA A 108 -12.57 -6.75 -49.65
CA ALA A 108 -13.16 -5.85 -50.66
C ALA A 108 -14.37 -5.16 -50.03
N VAL A 109 -14.26 -3.86 -49.86
CA VAL A 109 -15.29 -2.94 -49.42
C VAL A 109 -16.55 -3.10 -50.25
N GLN A 110 -17.60 -3.72 -49.71
CA GLN A 110 -18.95 -3.43 -50.18
C GLN A 110 -19.37 -2.10 -49.57
N GLN A 111 -19.46 -1.12 -50.44
CA GLN A 111 -19.99 0.21 -50.14
C GLN A 111 -21.51 0.04 -49.96
N GLU A 112 -21.98 -0.30 -48.77
CA GLU A 112 -23.38 -0.21 -48.43
C GLU A 112 -23.76 1.25 -48.19
N THR A 113 -24.78 1.66 -48.90
CA THR A 113 -25.46 2.95 -48.81
C THR A 113 -25.81 3.29 -47.34
N ALA A 114 -25.40 4.50 -46.94
CA ALA A 114 -25.65 5.06 -45.64
C ALA A 114 -27.17 5.01 -45.29
N THR A 115 -27.53 4.14 -44.38
CA THR A 115 -28.79 4.24 -43.62
C THR A 115 -28.70 5.39 -42.62
N PRO A 116 -29.75 6.20 -42.43
CA PRO A 116 -29.70 7.33 -41.48
C PRO A 116 -29.30 6.85 -40.09
N ALA A 117 -28.42 7.61 -39.47
CA ALA A 117 -27.95 7.38 -38.11
C ALA A 117 -29.16 7.13 -37.18
N ALA A 118 -29.22 5.94 -36.59
CA ALA A 118 -30.16 5.66 -35.51
C ALA A 118 -29.93 6.69 -34.38
N ASN A 119 -31.03 7.31 -33.94
CA ASN A 119 -31.04 8.14 -32.75
C ASN A 119 -30.33 7.41 -31.60
N PRO A 120 -29.59 8.15 -30.73
CA PRO A 120 -29.06 7.54 -29.51
C PRO A 120 -30.20 6.89 -28.75
N GLN A 121 -30.18 5.59 -28.66
CA GLN A 121 -31.16 4.80 -27.95
C GLN A 121 -31.11 5.24 -26.49
N GLU A 122 -32.23 5.72 -25.94
CA GLU A 122 -32.34 6.00 -24.51
C GLU A 122 -31.91 4.78 -23.72
N PRO A 123 -31.14 4.94 -22.64
CA PRO A 123 -30.68 3.81 -21.83
C PRO A 123 -31.91 2.99 -21.40
N SER A 124 -31.85 1.67 -21.59
CA SER A 124 -32.87 0.76 -21.08
C SER A 124 -33.08 1.05 -19.59
N PRO A 125 -34.35 1.08 -19.10
CA PRO A 125 -34.64 1.32 -17.68
C PRO A 125 -33.95 0.32 -16.71
N ASN A 126 -33.40 -0.77 -17.24
CA ASN A 126 -32.65 -1.79 -16.51
C ASN A 126 -31.13 -1.77 -16.81
N ALA A 127 -30.60 -0.71 -17.44
CA ALA A 127 -29.17 -0.61 -17.72
C ALA A 127 -28.35 -0.54 -16.43
N SER A 128 -27.27 -1.30 -16.34
CA SER A 128 -26.32 -1.22 -15.24
C SER A 128 -25.62 0.15 -15.23
N PRO A 129 -25.38 0.76 -14.07
CA PRO A 129 -24.57 1.98 -13.98
C PRO A 129 -23.16 1.87 -14.59
N MET A 130 -22.67 0.64 -14.77
CA MET A 130 -21.38 0.36 -15.42
C MET A 130 -21.48 0.28 -16.95
N GLU A 131 -22.67 0.22 -17.53
CA GLU A 131 -22.84 0.28 -18.98
C GLU A 131 -22.55 1.69 -19.50
N GLY A 132 -21.92 1.76 -20.67
CA GLY A 132 -21.54 3.01 -21.31
C GLY A 132 -21.95 3.03 -22.79
N PRO A 133 -21.71 4.13 -23.50
CA PRO A 133 -22.03 4.25 -24.93
C PRO A 133 -21.37 3.21 -25.83
N LEU A 134 -20.26 2.62 -25.40
CA LEU A 134 -19.55 1.57 -26.11
C LEU A 134 -20.02 0.15 -25.76
N THR A 135 -21.14 0.00 -25.10
CA THR A 135 -21.64 -1.32 -24.72
C THR A 135 -22.03 -2.13 -25.97
N ILE A 136 -21.42 -3.28 -26.10
CA ILE A 136 -21.68 -4.25 -27.19
C ILE A 136 -22.70 -5.26 -26.68
N HIS A 137 -23.82 -5.39 -27.39
CA HIS A 137 -24.87 -6.35 -27.05
C HIS A 137 -24.72 -7.61 -27.91
N PHE A 138 -24.49 -8.76 -27.24
CA PHE A 138 -24.31 -10.02 -27.92
C PHE A 138 -25.03 -11.16 -27.21
N ARG A 139 -26.06 -11.75 -27.83
CA ARG A 139 -26.80 -12.92 -27.35
C ARG A 139 -27.25 -12.81 -25.87
N GLY A 140 -27.73 -11.64 -25.46
CA GLY A 140 -28.21 -11.40 -24.09
C GLY A 140 -27.09 -11.07 -23.08
N ILE A 141 -25.87 -10.89 -23.55
CA ILE A 141 -24.74 -10.42 -22.76
C ILE A 141 -24.38 -9.02 -23.25
N ASN A 142 -24.11 -8.12 -22.32
CA ASN A 142 -23.59 -6.77 -22.56
C ASN A 142 -22.11 -6.73 -22.19
N ILE A 143 -21.28 -6.26 -23.10
CA ILE A 143 -19.83 -6.10 -22.90
C ILE A 143 -19.51 -4.62 -23.02
N THR A 144 -19.06 -4.01 -21.95
CA THR A 144 -18.70 -2.59 -21.89
C THR A 144 -17.20 -2.44 -21.69
N PRO A 145 -16.44 -2.16 -22.77
CA PRO A 145 -15.06 -1.76 -22.64
C PRO A 145 -14.96 -0.37 -22.01
N GLY A 146 -13.86 -0.08 -21.34
CA GLY A 146 -13.63 1.22 -20.71
C GLY A 146 -12.18 1.41 -20.35
N GLY A 147 -11.90 2.49 -19.66
CA GLY A 147 -10.56 2.84 -19.24
C GLY A 147 -10.22 4.29 -19.52
N TYR A 148 -8.96 4.63 -19.38
CA TYR A 148 -8.43 5.93 -19.78
C TYR A 148 -6.95 5.87 -20.11
N ALA A 149 -6.52 6.74 -21.02
CA ALA A 149 -5.12 7.09 -21.22
C ALA A 149 -4.77 8.28 -20.32
N ALA A 150 -3.61 8.22 -19.66
CA ALA A 150 -3.13 9.26 -18.77
C ALA A 150 -1.71 9.68 -19.15
N ALA A 151 -1.44 11.00 -19.04
CA ALA A 151 -0.11 11.58 -19.04
C ALA A 151 0.02 12.39 -17.76
N GLU A 152 0.92 11.97 -16.88
CA GLU A 152 0.99 12.47 -15.52
C GLU A 152 2.40 12.83 -15.13
N PHE A 153 2.54 13.85 -14.30
CA PHE A 153 3.80 14.33 -13.79
C PHE A 153 3.69 14.56 -12.29
N VAL A 154 4.79 14.30 -11.60
CA VAL A 154 4.97 14.66 -10.20
C VAL A 154 6.29 15.40 -10.02
N ARG A 155 6.27 16.50 -9.27
CA ARG A 155 7.46 17.14 -8.72
C ARG A 155 7.41 17.04 -7.22
N ARG A 156 8.48 16.54 -6.63
CA ARG A 156 8.67 16.43 -5.19
C ARG A 156 9.80 17.32 -4.70
N SER A 157 9.64 17.90 -3.53
CA SER A 157 10.67 18.75 -2.92
C SER A 157 11.88 17.94 -2.45
N ARG A 158 11.69 16.64 -2.18
CA ARG A 158 12.71 15.67 -1.81
C ARG A 158 12.57 14.41 -2.64
N ALA A 159 13.70 13.86 -3.07
CA ALA A 159 13.67 12.66 -3.91
C ALA A 159 13.29 11.42 -3.08
N LEU A 160 12.29 10.70 -3.55
CA LEU A 160 11.86 9.43 -2.99
C LEU A 160 12.33 8.23 -3.82
N SER A 161 12.97 8.50 -4.98
CA SER A 161 13.31 7.49 -6.00
C SER A 161 12.10 6.64 -6.40
N ALA A 162 10.93 7.27 -6.44
CA ALA A 162 9.66 6.65 -6.75
C ALA A 162 9.01 7.30 -7.98
N ASP A 163 8.22 6.53 -8.73
CA ASP A 163 7.44 7.08 -9.83
C ASP A 163 6.23 7.89 -9.31
N LEU A 164 5.08 7.81 -9.96
CA LEU A 164 3.89 8.59 -9.59
C LEU A 164 3.32 8.23 -8.20
N SER A 165 3.43 6.95 -7.79
CA SER A 165 2.89 6.49 -6.51
C SER A 165 3.77 6.93 -5.35
N THR A 166 3.21 7.62 -4.38
CA THR A 166 3.96 8.06 -3.20
C THR A 166 4.09 6.91 -2.20
N PRO A 167 5.33 6.52 -1.84
CA PRO A 167 5.59 5.54 -0.80
C PRO A 167 5.59 6.23 0.58
N PHE A 168 4.43 6.50 1.15
CA PHE A 168 4.26 7.33 2.33
C PHE A 168 5.10 6.92 3.54
N ASN A 169 5.30 5.63 3.77
CA ASN A 169 6.14 5.13 4.88
C ASN A 169 7.64 5.13 4.56
N SER A 170 8.02 5.60 3.38
CA SER A 170 9.42 5.70 2.92
C SER A 170 9.85 7.13 2.64
N LEU A 171 9.14 8.13 3.18
CA LEU A 171 9.57 9.53 3.10
C LEU A 171 10.99 9.67 3.67
N THR A 172 11.84 10.35 2.93
CA THR A 172 13.26 10.49 3.27
C THR A 172 13.46 11.37 4.50
N MET A 173 14.28 10.88 5.43
CA MET A 173 14.67 11.63 6.62
C MET A 173 15.77 12.65 6.29
N PRO A 174 15.99 13.68 7.13
CA PRO A 174 16.98 14.74 6.86
C PRO A 174 18.40 14.24 6.58
N GLY A 175 18.80 13.12 7.20
CA GLY A 175 20.11 12.50 6.98
C GLY A 175 20.24 11.67 5.70
N ALA A 176 19.18 11.50 4.93
CA ALA A 176 19.28 10.86 3.63
C ALA A 176 19.73 11.86 2.56
N SER A 177 20.76 11.54 1.77
CA SER A 177 21.23 12.41 0.68
C SER A 177 20.12 12.77 -0.31
N GLN A 178 19.19 11.86 -0.54
CA GLN A 178 18.01 12.10 -1.38
C GLN A 178 17.09 13.21 -0.84
N SER A 179 17.09 13.46 0.47
CA SER A 179 16.28 14.53 1.07
C SER A 179 16.77 15.93 0.70
N GLN A 180 17.99 16.04 0.17
CA GLN A 180 18.64 17.30 -0.20
C GLN A 180 18.37 17.71 -1.64
N VAL A 181 17.80 16.83 -2.45
CA VAL A 181 17.57 17.07 -3.88
C VAL A 181 16.09 16.88 -4.22
N PRO A 182 15.52 17.74 -5.08
CA PRO A 182 14.17 17.55 -5.60
C PRO A 182 14.17 16.48 -6.71
N GLU A 183 12.99 15.90 -6.98
CA GLU A 183 12.82 15.02 -8.13
C GLU A 183 11.64 15.46 -9.00
N PHE A 184 11.72 15.11 -10.28
CA PHE A 184 10.63 15.25 -11.24
C PHE A 184 10.49 13.95 -12.03
N PHE A 185 9.27 13.44 -12.11
CA PHE A 185 8.97 12.22 -12.82
C PHE A 185 7.69 12.35 -13.63
N GLY A 186 7.71 11.83 -14.87
CA GLY A 186 6.54 11.80 -15.74
C GLY A 186 6.25 10.38 -16.23
N SER A 187 4.97 9.99 -16.30
CA SER A 187 4.59 8.65 -16.68
C SER A 187 3.17 8.54 -17.24
N GLY A 188 2.98 7.53 -18.10
CA GLY A 188 1.66 7.06 -18.52
C GLY A 188 1.16 5.82 -17.77
N ARG A 189 1.86 5.34 -16.75
CA ARG A 189 1.60 4.05 -16.08
C ARG A 189 0.24 3.95 -15.38
N GLN A 190 -0.38 5.08 -15.03
CA GLN A 190 -1.71 5.09 -14.44
C GLN A 190 -2.83 4.87 -15.47
N SER A 191 -2.48 4.88 -16.77
CA SER A 191 -3.42 4.48 -17.83
C SER A 191 -4.04 3.14 -17.51
N LYS A 192 -5.34 3.02 -17.78
CA LYS A 192 -6.15 1.91 -17.30
C LYS A 192 -6.98 1.30 -18.41
N ILE A 193 -7.10 -0.01 -18.38
CA ILE A 193 -7.98 -0.79 -19.26
C ILE A 193 -9.01 -1.48 -18.36
N THR A 194 -10.29 -1.40 -18.74
CA THR A 194 -11.36 -2.06 -18.01
C THR A 194 -12.32 -2.75 -18.96
N THR A 195 -12.92 -3.84 -18.51
CA THR A 195 -14.01 -4.53 -19.20
C THR A 195 -15.06 -4.93 -18.18
N PHE A 196 -16.30 -4.49 -18.39
CA PHE A 196 -17.45 -4.91 -17.64
C PHE A 196 -18.34 -5.80 -18.52
N VAL A 197 -18.75 -6.93 -18.00
CA VAL A 197 -19.65 -7.86 -18.68
C VAL A 197 -20.85 -8.10 -17.78
N ASN A 198 -22.05 -7.97 -18.30
CA ASN A 198 -23.25 -8.31 -17.54
C ASN A 198 -24.30 -8.99 -18.43
N GLY A 199 -25.21 -9.71 -17.80
CA GLY A 199 -26.35 -10.37 -18.43
C GLY A 199 -27.35 -10.81 -17.39
N ARG A 200 -28.60 -10.93 -17.78
CA ARG A 200 -29.66 -11.36 -16.89
C ARG A 200 -30.09 -12.79 -17.21
N LEU A 201 -30.17 -13.63 -16.19
CA LEU A 201 -30.66 -14.99 -16.28
C LEU A 201 -31.85 -15.17 -15.31
N LYS A 202 -33.07 -15.12 -15.82
CA LYS A 202 -34.30 -15.19 -15.01
C LYS A 202 -34.28 -14.13 -13.88
N ASN A 203 -34.11 -14.56 -12.64
CA ASN A 203 -34.17 -13.75 -11.43
C ASN A 203 -32.77 -13.37 -10.90
N VAL A 204 -31.73 -13.49 -11.74
CA VAL A 204 -30.33 -13.27 -11.36
C VAL A 204 -29.65 -12.36 -12.37
N ASP A 205 -29.08 -11.26 -11.92
CA ASP A 205 -28.15 -10.46 -12.70
C ASP A 205 -26.74 -11.01 -12.48
N LEU A 206 -26.13 -11.49 -13.56
CA LEU A 206 -24.75 -11.93 -13.59
C LEU A 206 -23.87 -10.81 -14.10
N SER A 207 -22.77 -10.54 -13.43
CA SER A 207 -21.81 -9.53 -13.86
C SER A 207 -20.38 -9.97 -13.59
N SER A 208 -19.45 -9.46 -14.39
CA SER A 208 -18.00 -9.62 -14.19
C SER A 208 -17.30 -8.34 -14.56
N TYR A 209 -16.22 -8.04 -13.87
CA TYR A 209 -15.41 -6.85 -14.11
C TYR A 209 -13.94 -7.20 -14.03
N VAL A 210 -13.18 -6.72 -15.00
CA VAL A 210 -11.72 -6.83 -15.03
C VAL A 210 -11.15 -5.43 -15.24
N SER A 211 -10.13 -5.09 -14.46
CA SER A 211 -9.35 -3.85 -14.66
C SER A 211 -7.86 -4.10 -14.46
N ALA A 212 -7.07 -3.43 -15.29
CA ALA A 212 -5.61 -3.46 -15.24
C ALA A 212 -5.02 -2.08 -15.49
N ASP A 213 -3.86 -1.81 -14.91
CA ASP A 213 -3.01 -0.64 -15.18
C ASP A 213 -1.55 -1.08 -15.38
N PHE A 214 -0.62 -0.13 -15.54
CA PHE A 214 0.80 -0.40 -15.73
C PHE A 214 1.67 -0.06 -14.50
N LEU A 215 1.07 0.13 -13.34
CA LEU A 215 1.77 0.42 -12.07
C LEU A 215 2.26 -0.87 -11.39
N SER A 216 2.79 -1.82 -12.18
CA SER A 216 3.42 -3.04 -11.67
C SER A 216 4.87 -2.79 -11.26
N ALA A 217 5.46 -3.70 -10.49
CA ALA A 217 6.88 -3.66 -10.15
C ALA A 217 7.78 -4.03 -11.35
N GLY A 218 7.26 -4.77 -12.34
CA GLY A 218 8.03 -5.24 -13.49
C GLY A 218 8.17 -4.21 -14.61
N VAL A 219 9.35 -4.19 -15.22
CA VAL A 219 9.65 -3.46 -16.46
C VAL A 219 10.22 -4.46 -17.49
N THR A 220 9.95 -4.23 -18.77
CA THR A 220 10.37 -5.12 -19.86
C THR A 220 11.41 -4.51 -20.78
N SER A 221 11.79 -3.26 -20.58
CA SER A 221 12.88 -2.60 -21.31
C SER A 221 13.52 -1.49 -20.46
N THR A 222 14.55 -0.85 -21.02
CA THR A 222 15.26 0.25 -20.36
C THR A 222 14.39 1.50 -20.29
N SER A 223 14.46 2.23 -19.18
CA SER A 223 13.77 3.52 -19.03
C SER A 223 14.39 4.66 -19.83
N THR A 224 15.59 4.46 -20.39
CA THR A 224 16.31 5.46 -21.21
C THR A 224 15.78 5.54 -22.64
N SER A 225 15.31 4.43 -23.20
CA SER A 225 14.87 4.36 -24.61
C SER A 225 13.35 4.22 -24.72
N THR A 226 12.76 3.36 -23.92
CA THR A 226 11.33 3.05 -23.94
C THR A 226 10.87 2.67 -22.54
N ASN A 227 9.96 3.45 -21.97
CA ASN A 227 9.36 3.13 -20.68
C ASN A 227 8.36 1.97 -20.85
N SER A 228 8.87 0.75 -20.95
CA SER A 228 8.07 -0.45 -21.13
C SER A 228 7.72 -1.06 -19.78
N TYR A 229 6.43 -1.14 -19.48
CA TYR A 229 5.89 -1.59 -18.20
C TYR A 229 4.98 -2.81 -18.37
N THR A 230 4.93 -3.67 -17.34
CA THR A 230 4.03 -4.81 -17.32
C THR A 230 2.64 -4.41 -16.81
N LEU A 231 1.61 -5.11 -17.29
CA LEU A 231 0.25 -4.96 -16.80
C LEU A 231 0.14 -5.46 -15.35
N ARG A 232 -0.59 -4.72 -14.52
CA ARG A 232 -0.96 -5.10 -13.17
C ARG A 232 -2.46 -5.34 -13.10
N LEU A 233 -2.87 -6.53 -12.65
CA LEU A 233 -4.26 -6.81 -12.34
C LEU A 233 -4.69 -5.97 -11.13
N ARG A 234 -5.71 -5.15 -11.30
CA ARG A 234 -6.31 -4.35 -10.21
C ARG A 234 -7.48 -5.05 -9.60
N GLN A 235 -8.47 -5.34 -10.42
CA GLN A 235 -9.67 -6.07 -10.05
C GLN A 235 -9.97 -7.14 -11.09
N ALA A 236 -10.47 -8.27 -10.64
CA ALA A 236 -11.03 -9.35 -11.47
C ALA A 236 -12.05 -10.09 -10.62
N TRP A 237 -13.32 -9.77 -10.77
CA TRP A 237 -14.38 -10.37 -9.97
C TRP A 237 -15.60 -10.71 -10.81
N ALA A 238 -16.39 -11.66 -10.30
CA ALA A 238 -17.71 -11.99 -10.81
C ALA A 238 -18.73 -11.88 -9.68
N GLN A 239 -19.96 -11.48 -10.03
CA GLN A 239 -21.06 -11.32 -9.09
C GLN A 239 -22.35 -11.92 -9.65
N ALA A 240 -23.10 -12.58 -8.79
CA ALA A 240 -24.49 -12.96 -9.00
C ALA A 240 -25.37 -12.16 -8.04
N LYS A 241 -26.31 -11.35 -8.56
CA LYS A 241 -27.24 -10.54 -7.77
C LYS A 241 -28.67 -11.03 -8.04
N PHE A 242 -29.36 -11.44 -6.99
CA PHE A 242 -30.72 -11.97 -7.03
C PHE A 242 -31.77 -10.88 -6.77
N ASP A 243 -32.95 -11.00 -7.36
CA ASP A 243 -34.05 -10.04 -7.19
C ASP A 243 -34.51 -9.89 -5.72
N ASN A 244 -34.30 -10.92 -4.91
CA ASN A 244 -34.61 -10.88 -3.49
C ASN A 244 -33.61 -10.10 -2.62
N GLY A 245 -32.64 -9.42 -3.26
CA GLY A 245 -31.64 -8.55 -2.60
C GLY A 245 -30.39 -9.27 -2.08
N TRP A 246 -30.24 -10.58 -2.29
CA TRP A 246 -28.97 -11.25 -2.06
C TRP A 246 -28.03 -11.04 -3.23
N SER A 247 -26.74 -10.94 -2.94
CA SER A 247 -25.69 -11.04 -3.96
C SER A 247 -24.47 -11.77 -3.44
N PHE A 248 -23.82 -12.50 -4.32
CA PHE A 248 -22.57 -13.20 -4.08
C PHE A 248 -21.51 -12.70 -5.05
N LEU A 249 -20.35 -12.29 -4.54
CA LEU A 249 -19.20 -11.85 -5.31
C LEU A 249 -18.00 -12.72 -4.99
N GLY A 250 -17.24 -13.12 -6.00
CA GLY A 250 -15.97 -13.82 -5.86
C GLY A 250 -14.93 -13.26 -6.79
N GLY A 251 -13.68 -13.15 -6.31
CA GLY A 251 -12.55 -12.64 -7.07
C GLY A 251 -11.77 -11.54 -6.36
N GLN A 252 -10.88 -10.87 -7.08
CA GLN A 252 -10.11 -9.74 -6.57
C GLN A 252 -10.90 -8.44 -6.73
N ALA A 253 -11.23 -7.80 -5.64
CA ALA A 253 -11.98 -6.55 -5.59
C ALA A 253 -11.42 -5.61 -4.52
N TRP A 254 -11.92 -4.37 -4.47
CA TRP A 254 -11.71 -3.53 -3.29
C TRP A 254 -12.25 -4.23 -2.05
N SER A 255 -11.48 -4.16 -0.96
CA SER A 255 -11.86 -4.74 0.33
C SER A 255 -13.25 -4.28 0.75
N LEU A 256 -13.98 -5.13 1.48
CA LEU A 256 -15.23 -4.74 2.09
C LEU A 256 -15.03 -3.60 3.12
N ALA A 257 -13.84 -3.45 3.69
CA ALA A 257 -13.49 -2.34 4.58
C ALA A 257 -13.41 -0.98 3.86
N THR A 258 -13.21 -0.96 2.53
CA THR A 258 -13.17 0.29 1.74
C THR A 258 -14.53 0.96 1.72
N GLU A 259 -14.55 2.29 1.88
CA GLU A 259 -15.78 3.11 1.88
C GLU A 259 -16.53 3.01 0.55
N ASN A 260 -17.85 2.95 0.62
CA ASN A 260 -18.77 3.03 -0.49
C ASN A 260 -19.47 4.40 -0.54
N GLY A 261 -19.95 4.81 -1.69
CA GLY A 261 -20.72 6.05 -1.84
C GLY A 261 -22.20 5.88 -1.55
N LYS A 262 -22.73 4.66 -1.74
CA LYS A 262 -24.11 4.27 -1.47
C LYS A 262 -24.22 2.76 -1.39
N GLY A 263 -24.92 2.24 -0.39
CA GLY A 263 -25.11 0.81 -0.17
C GLY A 263 -23.78 0.07 -0.05
N ILE A 264 -23.79 -1.22 -0.41
CA ILE A 264 -22.58 -2.04 -0.51
C ILE A 264 -22.57 -2.68 -1.90
N SER A 265 -21.76 -2.13 -2.80
CA SER A 265 -21.61 -2.64 -4.16
C SER A 265 -20.12 -2.65 -4.57
N PRO A 266 -19.72 -3.54 -5.48
CA PRO A 266 -18.37 -3.47 -6.01
C PRO A 266 -18.15 -2.15 -6.74
N ASP A 267 -16.96 -1.58 -6.57
CA ASP A 267 -16.55 -0.33 -7.19
C ASP A 267 -15.94 -0.59 -8.58
N ASP A 268 -16.25 0.26 -9.54
CA ASP A 268 -15.53 0.32 -10.80
C ASP A 268 -14.37 1.33 -10.70
N ASP A 269 -13.27 1.06 -11.31
CA ASP A 269 -12.10 1.94 -11.26
C ASP A 269 -12.28 3.28 -12.00
N LEU A 270 -13.41 3.51 -12.65
CA LEU A 270 -13.71 4.71 -13.46
C LEU A 270 -14.59 5.73 -12.71
N GLY A 271 -15.05 5.39 -11.51
CA GLY A 271 -15.90 6.26 -10.69
C GLY A 271 -17.33 6.42 -11.23
N ARG A 272 -17.83 5.46 -11.99
CA ARG A 272 -19.21 5.43 -12.48
C ARG A 272 -20.17 4.89 -11.44
N THR A 273 -19.68 3.98 -10.61
CA THR A 273 -20.43 3.37 -9.52
C THR A 273 -19.75 3.70 -8.21
N ASN A 274 -20.53 3.92 -7.15
CA ASN A 274 -20.11 3.93 -5.76
C ASN A 274 -18.85 4.80 -5.46
N ASP A 275 -18.77 5.97 -6.05
CA ASP A 275 -17.59 6.85 -6.07
C ASP A 275 -17.36 7.56 -4.72
N ALA A 276 -16.80 6.82 -3.75
CA ALA A 276 -16.36 7.36 -2.47
C ALA A 276 -14.83 7.50 -2.36
N ARG A 277 -14.08 7.05 -3.37
CA ARG A 277 -12.63 7.15 -3.39
C ARG A 277 -12.16 8.60 -3.52
N PRO A 278 -11.04 8.97 -2.87
CA PRO A 278 -10.40 10.25 -3.07
C PRO A 278 -10.09 10.48 -4.57
N LYS A 279 -10.32 11.69 -5.05
CA LYS A 279 -10.12 12.09 -6.46
C LYS A 279 -8.69 12.52 -6.77
N THR A 280 -7.74 12.04 -5.99
CA THR A 280 -6.32 12.37 -6.12
C THR A 280 -5.76 11.96 -7.47
N ILE A 281 -4.72 12.68 -7.90
CA ILE A 281 -3.89 12.30 -9.05
C ILE A 281 -2.90 11.23 -8.61
N ASP A 282 -2.38 11.32 -7.38
CA ASP A 282 -1.53 10.28 -6.79
C ASP A 282 -2.23 8.92 -6.81
N PRO A 283 -1.63 7.89 -7.45
CA PRO A 283 -2.18 6.52 -7.45
C PRO A 283 -2.28 5.87 -6.07
N SER A 284 -1.52 6.34 -5.09
CA SER A 284 -1.59 5.91 -3.70
C SER A 284 -2.77 6.50 -2.95
N TYR A 285 -3.56 7.37 -3.59
CA TYR A 285 -4.69 8.14 -3.04
C TYR A 285 -4.25 9.13 -1.96
N ASN A 286 -4.78 9.02 -0.75
CA ASN A 286 -4.48 9.88 0.38
C ASN A 286 -4.28 9.03 1.62
N VAL A 287 -3.35 9.43 2.49
CA VAL A 287 -3.13 8.83 3.81
C VAL A 287 -4.47 8.70 4.54
N GLY A 288 -4.69 7.57 5.23
CA GLY A 288 -5.92 7.24 5.94
C GLY A 288 -7.08 6.70 5.09
N PHE A 289 -6.90 6.54 3.78
CA PHE A 289 -7.87 5.86 2.91
C PHE A 289 -7.68 4.34 3.00
N VAL A 290 -8.74 3.54 3.20
CA VAL A 290 -8.61 2.07 3.11
C VAL A 290 -8.35 1.65 1.68
N PHE A 291 -7.11 1.25 1.39
CA PHE A 291 -6.54 1.13 0.05
C PHE A 291 -6.46 -0.31 -0.47
N THR A 292 -6.79 -1.30 0.32
CA THR A 292 -6.56 -2.70 -0.03
C THR A 292 -7.51 -3.22 -1.12
N ARG A 293 -6.96 -3.99 -2.05
CA ARG A 293 -7.70 -4.82 -3.01
C ARG A 293 -7.24 -6.26 -2.83
N GLN A 294 -8.15 -7.11 -2.36
CA GLN A 294 -7.83 -8.48 -2.03
C GLN A 294 -8.68 -9.47 -2.82
N TYR A 295 -8.11 -10.65 -3.05
CA TYR A 295 -8.90 -11.80 -3.49
C TYR A 295 -9.80 -12.25 -2.34
N GLY A 296 -11.06 -12.54 -2.66
CA GLY A 296 -11.99 -12.98 -1.63
C GLY A 296 -13.37 -13.35 -2.18
N ILE A 297 -14.23 -13.67 -1.24
CA ILE A 297 -15.66 -13.88 -1.48
C ILE A 297 -16.45 -12.95 -0.56
N ARG A 298 -17.59 -12.46 -1.08
CA ARG A 298 -18.46 -11.54 -0.37
C ARG A 298 -19.92 -11.96 -0.56
N LEU A 299 -20.64 -12.05 0.53
CA LEU A 299 -22.08 -12.21 0.55
C LEU A 299 -22.72 -10.92 1.03
N THR A 300 -23.65 -10.36 0.25
CA THR A 300 -24.34 -9.11 0.58
C THR A 300 -25.84 -9.33 0.59
N LYS A 301 -26.54 -8.73 1.54
CA LYS A 301 -28.00 -8.63 1.59
C LYS A 301 -28.43 -7.18 1.63
N THR A 302 -29.25 -6.77 0.66
CA THR A 302 -29.85 -5.43 0.60
C THR A 302 -31.31 -5.50 1.05
N PHE A 303 -31.72 -4.56 1.90
CA PHE A 303 -33.08 -4.42 2.41
C PHE A 303 -33.67 -3.10 1.89
N GLY A 304 -34.38 -3.19 0.76
CA GLY A 304 -34.80 -2.00 0.02
C GLY A 304 -33.59 -1.15 -0.42
N ASP A 305 -33.78 0.17 -0.43
CA ASP A 305 -32.75 1.14 -0.88
C ASP A 305 -31.95 1.77 0.26
N LYS A 306 -32.24 1.39 1.51
CA LYS A 306 -31.75 2.11 2.69
C LYS A 306 -30.74 1.35 3.54
N VAL A 307 -30.77 0.03 3.52
CA VAL A 307 -29.92 -0.78 4.39
C VAL A 307 -29.28 -1.89 3.58
N ALA A 308 -27.99 -2.08 3.75
CA ALA A 308 -27.25 -3.21 3.23
C ALA A 308 -26.37 -3.81 4.32
N PHE A 309 -26.26 -5.13 4.31
CA PHE A 309 -25.36 -5.90 5.18
C PHE A 309 -24.47 -6.78 4.30
N ALA A 310 -23.20 -6.88 4.62
CA ALA A 310 -22.29 -7.78 3.94
C ALA A 310 -21.30 -8.44 4.89
N VAL A 311 -20.89 -9.65 4.51
CA VAL A 311 -19.75 -10.36 5.09
C VAL A 311 -18.79 -10.76 3.99
N ALA A 312 -17.50 -10.69 4.26
CA ALA A 312 -16.46 -11.08 3.32
C ALA A 312 -15.40 -11.93 4.01
N MET A 313 -14.81 -12.82 3.23
CA MET A 313 -13.57 -13.53 3.53
C MET A 313 -12.56 -13.05 2.50
N GLU A 314 -11.47 -12.41 2.98
CA GLU A 314 -10.46 -11.81 2.11
C GLU A 314 -9.09 -12.44 2.36
N ASN A 315 -8.24 -12.42 1.34
CA ASN A 315 -6.89 -12.98 1.46
C ASN A 315 -6.06 -12.17 2.46
N ALA A 316 -5.55 -12.83 3.47
CA ALA A 316 -4.70 -12.22 4.47
C ALA A 316 -3.29 -11.98 3.91
N GLN A 317 -2.71 -10.82 4.20
CA GLN A 317 -1.37 -10.38 3.77
C GLN A 317 -0.73 -9.52 4.86
N GLY A 318 -0.50 -10.10 6.04
CA GLY A 318 0.04 -9.37 7.19
C GLY A 318 1.41 -8.74 6.92
N THR A 319 1.63 -7.54 7.43
CA THR A 319 2.92 -6.85 7.40
C THR A 319 3.60 -6.92 8.76
N LEU A 320 4.93 -7.03 8.74
CA LEU A 320 5.72 -7.31 9.93
C LEU A 320 6.91 -6.37 10.05
N THR A 321 7.26 -6.02 11.27
CA THR A 321 8.59 -5.48 11.61
C THR A 321 9.27 -6.36 12.64
N THR A 322 10.56 -6.65 12.40
CA THR A 322 11.39 -7.46 13.30
C THR A 322 12.42 -6.64 14.03
N HIS A 323 12.24 -5.33 14.11
CA HIS A 323 13.25 -4.39 14.57
C HIS A 323 13.84 -4.82 15.94
N GLY A 324 15.15 -5.04 15.94
CA GLY A 324 15.92 -5.48 17.09
C GLY A 324 15.90 -6.98 17.40
N ASN A 325 15.05 -7.77 16.74
CA ASN A 325 14.99 -9.22 16.90
C ASN A 325 14.91 -9.91 15.54
N GLY A 326 15.77 -10.86 15.26
CA GLY A 326 15.83 -11.57 13.98
C GLY A 326 16.10 -13.07 14.11
N ASP A 327 16.37 -13.58 15.29
CA ASP A 327 17.05 -14.85 15.47
C ASP A 327 16.18 -15.99 16.01
N ASN A 328 15.13 -15.69 16.74
CA ASN A 328 14.37 -16.71 17.48
C ASN A 328 12.94 -16.97 16.97
N PHE A 329 12.64 -16.59 15.74
CA PHE A 329 11.34 -16.85 15.13
C PHE A 329 11.44 -17.08 13.61
N LEU A 330 10.40 -17.69 13.03
CA LEU A 330 10.17 -17.78 11.58
C LEU A 330 8.78 -17.29 11.24
N LEU A 331 8.71 -16.33 10.35
CA LEU A 331 7.47 -15.73 9.90
C LEU A 331 7.55 -15.48 8.38
N GLY A 332 6.42 -15.68 7.68
CA GLY A 332 6.26 -15.24 6.31
C GLY A 332 5.82 -13.78 6.27
N GLN A 333 6.48 -12.98 5.45
CA GLN A 333 6.19 -11.57 5.26
C GLN A 333 5.69 -11.29 3.86
N ALA A 334 4.62 -10.49 3.72
CA ALA A 334 4.18 -10.00 2.43
C ALA A 334 5.21 -9.04 1.82
N GLY A 335 5.42 -9.11 0.51
CA GLY A 335 6.17 -8.12 -0.24
C GLY A 335 7.54 -8.52 -0.78
N ALA A 336 8.10 -9.69 -0.43
CA ALA A 336 9.34 -10.18 -1.01
C ALA A 336 9.12 -11.34 -2.01
N SER A 337 10.12 -11.93 -2.61
CA SER A 337 10.01 -12.85 -3.75
C SER A 337 9.67 -14.29 -3.43
N ASN A 338 8.96 -14.99 -4.33
CA ASN A 338 8.74 -16.44 -4.28
C ASN A 338 8.89 -17.11 -5.67
N SER A 339 8.66 -18.44 -5.75
CA SER A 339 8.87 -19.23 -6.96
C SER A 339 7.95 -18.88 -8.15
N TYR A 340 6.77 -18.36 -7.94
CA TYR A 340 5.83 -17.95 -9.00
C TYR A 340 5.91 -16.47 -9.31
N ASN A 341 6.24 -15.66 -8.32
CA ASN A 341 6.41 -14.23 -8.45
C ASN A 341 7.67 -13.84 -7.68
N THR A 342 8.76 -13.65 -8.41
CA THR A 342 10.07 -13.31 -7.84
C THR A 342 10.11 -11.93 -7.17
N THR A 343 9.03 -11.16 -7.27
CA THR A 343 8.91 -9.82 -6.68
C THR A 343 7.95 -9.76 -5.49
N SER A 344 7.34 -10.89 -5.07
CA SER A 344 6.44 -10.91 -3.92
C SER A 344 6.53 -12.19 -3.09
N THR A 345 6.39 -12.08 -1.79
CA THR A 345 6.18 -13.19 -0.85
C THR A 345 4.77 -13.16 -0.28
N TYR A 346 4.40 -14.28 0.34
CA TYR A 346 3.13 -14.46 1.02
C TYR A 346 3.37 -14.66 2.51
N THR A 347 2.41 -14.22 3.32
CA THR A 347 2.44 -14.37 4.78
C THR A 347 1.97 -15.75 5.22
N PHE A 348 2.37 -16.17 6.44
CA PHE A 348 1.89 -17.39 7.07
C PHE A 348 0.62 -17.13 7.91
N ASN A 349 -0.37 -16.45 7.31
CA ASN A 349 -1.63 -16.24 8.00
C ASN A 349 -2.43 -17.56 8.05
N PRO A 350 -2.89 -17.99 9.23
CA PRO A 350 -3.56 -19.29 9.39
C PRO A 350 -5.02 -19.30 8.97
N SER A 351 -5.60 -18.13 8.68
CA SER A 351 -6.99 -17.97 8.23
C SER A 351 -7.11 -16.73 7.33
N PRO A 352 -8.15 -16.65 6.49
CA PRO A 352 -8.48 -15.40 5.81
C PRO A 352 -8.88 -14.32 6.80
N ASP A 353 -8.81 -13.06 6.37
CA ASP A 353 -9.44 -11.95 7.07
C ASP A 353 -10.96 -12.04 6.93
N LEU A 354 -11.65 -11.78 8.02
CA LEU A 354 -13.12 -11.75 8.05
C LEU A 354 -13.60 -10.31 8.26
N ILE A 355 -14.48 -9.84 7.39
CA ILE A 355 -15.02 -8.47 7.48
C ILE A 355 -16.53 -8.54 7.44
N ALA A 356 -17.19 -7.84 8.35
CA ALA A 356 -18.63 -7.63 8.36
C ALA A 356 -18.92 -6.13 8.31
N LYS A 357 -19.84 -5.71 7.43
CA LYS A 357 -20.19 -4.30 7.22
C LYS A 357 -21.70 -4.13 7.16
N VAL A 358 -22.18 -3.03 7.75
CA VAL A 358 -23.53 -2.49 7.57
C VAL A 358 -23.42 -1.12 6.93
N ALA A 359 -24.24 -0.87 5.91
CA ALA A 359 -24.40 0.45 5.30
C ALA A 359 -25.85 0.92 5.46
N PHE A 360 -26.02 2.22 5.68
CA PHE A 360 -27.30 2.86 5.89
C PHE A 360 -27.42 4.17 5.08
N ASP A 361 -28.44 4.25 4.21
CA ASP A 361 -28.75 5.32 3.29
C ASP A 361 -30.10 5.99 3.62
N PRO A 362 -30.20 6.87 4.63
CA PRO A 362 -31.48 7.47 5.05
C PRO A 362 -31.99 8.54 4.09
N GLY A 363 -31.22 8.90 3.06
CA GLY A 363 -31.55 9.92 2.05
C GLY A 363 -30.88 11.29 2.30
N PHE A 364 -30.36 11.54 3.49
CA PHE A 364 -29.60 12.77 3.81
C PHE A 364 -28.09 12.52 3.98
N GLY A 365 -27.65 11.30 3.75
CA GLY A 365 -26.25 10.89 3.83
C GLY A 365 -26.09 9.38 3.64
N HIS A 366 -24.86 8.94 3.60
CA HIS A 366 -24.45 7.54 3.60
C HIS A 366 -23.62 7.27 4.84
N TYR A 367 -23.87 6.16 5.52
CA TYR A 367 -23.19 5.77 6.76
C TYR A 367 -22.81 4.31 6.69
N GLU A 368 -21.60 4.01 7.14
CA GLU A 368 -21.11 2.64 7.24
C GLU A 368 -20.48 2.38 8.60
N VAL A 369 -20.65 1.16 9.09
CA VAL A 369 -19.88 0.61 10.21
C VAL A 369 -19.44 -0.79 9.81
N PHE A 370 -18.18 -1.11 10.08
CA PHE A 370 -17.64 -2.44 9.83
C PHE A 370 -16.71 -2.92 10.93
N ALA A 371 -16.61 -4.22 11.06
CA ALA A 371 -15.66 -4.90 11.93
C ALA A 371 -14.80 -5.83 11.08
N LEU A 372 -13.54 -5.92 11.45
CA LEU A 372 -12.52 -6.73 10.81
C LEU A 372 -11.87 -7.64 11.84
N TYR A 373 -11.64 -8.90 11.46
CA TYR A 373 -10.90 -9.89 12.24
C TYR A 373 -9.81 -10.48 11.35
N ASP A 374 -8.60 -10.53 11.88
CA ASP A 374 -7.43 -11.14 11.25
C ASP A 374 -6.68 -12.05 12.21
N ARG A 375 -5.80 -12.89 11.68
CA ARG A 375 -5.03 -13.82 12.47
C ARG A 375 -3.63 -13.99 11.89
N PHE A 376 -2.63 -13.89 12.78
CA PHE A 376 -1.22 -14.02 12.46
C PHE A 376 -0.66 -15.28 13.10
N ALA A 377 0.34 -15.90 12.49
CA ALA A 377 1.05 -17.04 13.05
C ALA A 377 2.53 -16.94 12.76
N ASP A 378 3.32 -17.45 13.69
CA ASP A 378 4.75 -17.60 13.58
C ASP A 378 5.20 -18.94 14.20
N ARG A 379 6.48 -19.25 14.00
CA ARG A 379 7.14 -20.34 14.68
C ARG A 379 8.26 -19.78 15.52
N VAL A 380 8.18 -20.01 16.80
CA VAL A 380 9.12 -19.51 17.82
C VAL A 380 10.19 -20.58 18.08
N PHE A 381 11.43 -20.12 18.18
CA PHE A 381 12.60 -20.95 18.48
C PHE A 381 13.26 -20.47 19.78
N PRO A 382 12.86 -20.97 20.95
CA PRO A 382 13.41 -20.54 22.23
C PRO A 382 14.94 -20.73 22.33
N CYS A 383 15.49 -21.63 21.54
CA CYS A 383 16.93 -21.90 21.47
C CYS A 383 17.55 -21.40 20.15
N GLY A 384 16.92 -20.41 19.51
CA GLY A 384 17.39 -19.80 18.25
C GLY A 384 18.46 -18.72 18.44
N GLU A 385 18.58 -18.14 19.61
CA GLU A 385 19.53 -17.07 19.88
C GLU A 385 20.98 -17.57 20.00
N ILE A 386 21.89 -16.82 19.36
CA ILE A 386 23.31 -17.14 19.30
C ILE A 386 24.03 -16.86 20.64
N ALA A 387 23.52 -15.97 21.47
CA ALA A 387 24.29 -15.34 22.54
C ALA A 387 24.41 -16.11 23.85
N SER A 388 23.81 -17.21 24.03
CA SER A 388 24.01 -18.18 25.15
C SER A 388 22.76 -19.03 25.35
N PRO A 389 22.58 -20.13 24.67
CA PRO A 389 21.66 -21.11 25.14
C PRO A 389 22.19 -21.56 26.51
N THR A 390 21.49 -21.16 27.58
CA THR A 390 21.80 -21.71 28.89
C THR A 390 21.66 -23.22 28.75
N THR A 391 22.71 -23.92 29.06
CA THR A 391 22.90 -25.35 28.87
C THR A 391 21.79 -26.25 29.40
N ALA A 392 20.94 -25.75 30.29
CA ALA A 392 19.85 -26.48 30.90
C ALA A 392 18.58 -26.63 30.03
N THR A 393 18.28 -25.66 29.16
CA THR A 393 17.01 -25.62 28.40
C THR A 393 17.19 -25.92 26.92
N CYS A 394 18.37 -25.75 26.33
CA CYS A 394 18.62 -25.87 24.90
C CYS A 394 19.58 -27.02 24.54
N GLY A 395 19.55 -28.14 25.27
CA GLY A 395 20.15 -29.39 24.85
C GLY A 395 21.58 -29.66 25.31
N GLY A 396 22.08 -28.97 26.34
CA GLY A 396 23.34 -29.26 26.99
C GLY A 396 24.59 -28.90 26.17
N SER A 397 25.76 -28.99 26.77
CA SER A 397 27.05 -28.53 26.25
C SER A 397 27.59 -29.26 24.98
N THR A 398 26.79 -30.13 24.39
CA THR A 398 27.22 -30.92 23.20
C THR A 398 26.65 -30.44 21.89
N VAL A 399 25.73 -29.48 21.88
CA VAL A 399 25.18 -28.84 20.66
C VAL A 399 25.55 -27.35 20.67
N PRO A 400 26.70 -26.98 20.10
CA PRO A 400 27.07 -25.59 19.99
C PRO A 400 26.20 -24.87 18.95
N GLY A 401 25.62 -23.76 19.31
CA GLY A 401 24.88 -22.86 18.42
C GLY A 401 23.37 -22.97 18.48
N PRO A 402 22.68 -22.11 17.73
CA PRO A 402 21.21 -22.09 17.69
C PRO A 402 20.62 -23.39 17.16
N ASN A 403 19.54 -23.85 17.79
CA ASN A 403 18.87 -25.09 17.39
C ASN A 403 17.35 -24.99 17.55
N ALA A 404 16.63 -25.97 17.02
CA ALA A 404 15.18 -26.00 17.02
C ALA A 404 14.56 -26.73 18.23
N LEU A 405 15.34 -27.01 19.29
CA LEU A 405 14.82 -27.67 20.47
C LEU A 405 13.77 -26.80 21.16
N GLY A 406 12.63 -27.37 21.48
CA GLY A 406 11.52 -26.64 22.08
C GLY A 406 10.74 -25.71 21.15
N ALA A 407 11.02 -25.73 19.83
CA ALA A 407 10.31 -24.89 18.87
C ALA A 407 8.80 -25.20 18.83
N TYR A 408 7.98 -24.16 18.85
CA TYR A 408 6.53 -24.24 18.81
C TYR A 408 5.89 -23.20 17.89
N ASN A 409 4.65 -23.46 17.45
CA ASN A 409 3.89 -22.49 16.68
C ASN A 409 3.12 -21.57 17.62
N SER A 410 3.20 -20.27 17.38
CA SER A 410 2.46 -19.23 18.07
C SER A 410 1.46 -18.59 17.12
N SER A 411 0.37 -18.04 17.65
CA SER A 411 -0.59 -17.26 16.87
C SER A 411 -1.25 -16.17 17.70
N LYS A 412 -1.57 -15.05 17.05
CA LYS A 412 -2.31 -13.94 17.65
C LYS A 412 -3.49 -13.58 16.76
N SER A 413 -4.62 -13.24 17.37
CA SER A 413 -5.78 -12.69 16.69
C SER A 413 -5.78 -11.18 16.84
N GLY A 414 -5.96 -10.50 15.73
CA GLY A 414 -6.09 -9.06 15.61
C GLY A 414 -7.45 -8.67 15.06
N GLY A 415 -7.59 -7.40 14.73
CA GLY A 415 -8.76 -6.85 14.07
C GLY A 415 -9.05 -5.42 14.51
N GLY A 416 -10.11 -4.87 13.92
CA GLY A 416 -10.47 -3.47 14.14
C GLY A 416 -11.93 -3.18 13.87
N VAL A 417 -12.32 -1.96 14.20
CA VAL A 417 -13.64 -1.41 13.90
C VAL A 417 -13.46 -0.11 13.14
N GLY A 418 -14.20 0.05 12.05
CA GLY A 418 -14.21 1.26 11.27
C GLY A 418 -15.63 1.79 11.06
N ALA A 419 -15.69 3.09 10.80
CA ALA A 419 -16.92 3.77 10.45
C ALA A 419 -16.66 4.86 9.42
N SER A 420 -17.64 5.11 8.56
CA SER A 420 -17.63 6.26 7.66
C SER A 420 -18.99 6.94 7.59
N ALA A 421 -18.95 8.22 7.28
CA ALA A 421 -20.15 9.01 7.04
C ALA A 421 -19.89 10.01 5.91
N ARG A 422 -20.84 10.13 4.98
CA ARG A 422 -20.75 11.02 3.82
C ARG A 422 -22.05 11.78 3.63
N TRP A 423 -21.94 13.08 3.43
CA TRP A 423 -23.08 13.96 3.22
C TRP A 423 -22.94 14.78 1.94
N THR A 424 -24.03 14.89 1.20
CA THR A 424 -24.12 15.85 0.10
C THR A 424 -24.81 17.13 0.61
N ILE A 425 -24.08 18.22 0.63
CA ILE A 425 -24.52 19.51 1.12
C ILE A 425 -24.77 20.41 -0.10
N ALA A 426 -25.93 21.06 -0.17
CA ALA A 426 -26.26 22.03 -1.24
C ALA A 426 -26.02 21.51 -2.68
N ASN A 427 -26.28 20.24 -2.96
CA ASN A 427 -26.18 19.55 -4.27
C ASN A 427 -24.80 19.52 -4.93
N HIS A 428 -23.82 20.28 -4.42
CA HIS A 428 -22.49 20.41 -5.04
C HIS A 428 -21.34 20.08 -4.09
N ILE A 429 -21.57 20.13 -2.80
CA ILE A 429 -20.54 19.89 -1.78
C ILE A 429 -20.76 18.52 -1.17
N VAL A 430 -19.76 17.69 -1.24
CA VAL A 430 -19.72 16.40 -0.57
C VAL A 430 -18.67 16.44 0.54
N PHE A 431 -19.12 16.18 1.76
CA PHE A 431 -18.24 16.08 2.93
C PHE A 431 -18.25 14.64 3.44
N GLY A 432 -17.08 14.11 3.76
CA GLY A 432 -16.92 12.74 4.27
C GLY A 432 -15.96 12.69 5.45
N LEU A 433 -16.26 11.80 6.37
CA LEU A 433 -15.41 11.43 7.50
C LEU A 433 -15.29 9.90 7.55
N LYS A 434 -14.10 9.41 7.85
CA LYS A 434 -13.82 7.99 7.96
C LYS A 434 -12.78 7.74 9.04
N GLY A 435 -12.91 6.62 9.74
CA GLY A 435 -11.91 6.13 10.68
C GLY A 435 -11.91 4.61 10.74
N LEU A 436 -10.74 4.05 11.03
CA LEU A 436 -10.53 2.64 11.33
C LEU A 436 -9.50 2.57 12.46
N GLY A 437 -9.79 1.78 13.51
CA GLY A 437 -8.89 1.59 14.63
C GLY A 437 -8.91 0.16 15.12
N GLY A 438 -7.75 -0.36 15.52
CA GLY A 438 -7.63 -1.74 15.98
C GLY A 438 -6.19 -2.17 16.22
N SER A 439 -5.95 -3.47 16.20
CA SER A 439 -4.63 -4.06 16.37
C SER A 439 -4.35 -5.04 15.23
N GLY A 440 -3.21 -4.89 14.54
CA GLY A 440 -2.87 -5.71 13.39
C GLY A 440 -3.55 -5.28 12.08
N ILE A 441 -3.83 -3.99 11.91
CA ILE A 441 -4.59 -3.46 10.77
C ILE A 441 -3.84 -2.42 9.95
N GLY A 442 -2.57 -2.17 10.23
CA GLY A 442 -1.79 -1.08 9.62
C GLY A 442 -1.65 -1.15 8.10
N ARG A 443 -1.77 -2.36 7.52
CA ARG A 443 -1.71 -2.58 6.07
C ARG A 443 -2.93 -2.10 5.30
N TYR A 444 -4.03 -1.77 5.97
CA TYR A 444 -5.29 -1.39 5.31
C TYR A 444 -5.24 0.00 4.67
N ALA A 445 -4.34 0.87 5.10
CA ALA A 445 -4.16 2.21 4.53
C ALA A 445 -2.87 2.35 3.69
N PRO A 446 -2.72 3.44 2.90
CA PRO A 446 -1.67 3.59 1.89
C PRO A 446 -0.24 3.67 2.43
N ALA A 447 -0.03 4.14 3.65
CA ALA A 447 1.31 4.11 4.24
C ALA A 447 1.76 2.69 4.57
N GLY A 448 0.82 1.75 4.74
CA GLY A 448 1.12 0.35 4.99
C GLY A 448 1.97 0.18 6.23
N LEU A 449 1.57 0.80 7.35
CA LEU A 449 2.24 0.64 8.62
C LEU A 449 2.16 -0.81 9.08
N SER A 450 3.14 -1.25 9.87
CA SER A 450 3.23 -2.66 10.27
C SER A 450 2.03 -3.09 11.11
N ASP A 451 1.52 -4.30 10.85
CA ASP A 451 0.46 -4.95 11.62
C ASP A 451 1.00 -5.55 12.92
N VAL A 452 2.22 -6.11 12.85
CA VAL A 452 2.80 -6.95 13.90
C VAL A 452 4.27 -6.61 14.10
N SER A 453 4.72 -6.63 15.34
CA SER A 453 6.13 -6.70 15.74
C SER A 453 6.41 -8.01 16.48
N ILE A 454 7.66 -8.21 16.87
CA ILE A 454 8.13 -9.40 17.57
C ILE A 454 8.63 -9.02 18.95
N ASN A 455 8.22 -9.76 19.98
CA ASN A 455 8.77 -9.67 21.34
C ASN A 455 10.16 -10.30 21.40
N ALA A 456 10.89 -10.02 22.49
CA ALA A 456 12.22 -10.58 22.75
C ALA A 456 12.24 -12.12 22.74
N ASP A 457 11.17 -12.77 23.16
CA ASP A 457 11.02 -14.22 23.19
C ASP A 457 10.62 -14.84 21.82
N GLY A 458 10.54 -14.05 20.76
CA GLY A 458 10.14 -14.47 19.41
C GLY A 458 8.63 -14.53 19.20
N THR A 459 7.80 -14.23 20.17
CA THR A 459 6.34 -14.24 20.02
C THR A 459 5.83 -12.97 19.35
N LEU A 460 4.69 -13.08 18.66
CA LEU A 460 4.04 -11.95 17.99
C LEU A 460 3.53 -10.89 18.97
N HIS A 461 3.73 -9.62 18.63
CA HIS A 461 3.12 -8.47 19.30
C HIS A 461 2.36 -7.63 18.28
N LEU A 462 1.02 -7.59 18.41
CA LEU A 462 0.17 -6.81 17.51
C LEU A 462 0.36 -5.32 17.76
N ILE A 463 0.56 -4.56 16.69
CA ILE A 463 0.65 -3.10 16.74
C ILE A 463 -0.78 -2.53 16.72
N LYS A 464 -1.06 -1.59 17.61
CA LYS A 464 -2.32 -0.84 17.54
C LYS A 464 -2.18 0.27 16.52
N ASN A 465 -3.09 0.28 15.56
CA ASN A 465 -3.13 1.23 14.47
C ASN A 465 -4.41 2.07 14.52
N LEU A 466 -4.31 3.31 14.06
CA LEU A 466 -5.43 4.21 13.85
C LEU A 466 -5.28 4.87 12.48
N GLU A 467 -6.35 4.88 11.70
CA GLU A 467 -6.44 5.50 10.39
C GLU A 467 -7.62 6.46 10.36
N GLY A 468 -7.45 7.61 9.75
CA GLY A 468 -8.51 8.60 9.63
C GLY A 468 -8.39 9.42 8.36
N LEU A 469 -9.53 9.73 7.73
CA LEU A 469 -9.61 10.54 6.53
C LEU A 469 -10.82 11.47 6.59
N THR A 470 -10.56 12.74 6.32
CA THR A 470 -11.59 13.77 6.10
C THR A 470 -11.56 14.22 4.65
N THR A 471 -12.71 14.28 4.00
CA THR A 471 -12.84 14.66 2.59
C THR A 471 -13.81 15.80 2.43
N LEU A 472 -13.47 16.78 1.58
CA LEU A 472 -14.35 17.86 1.15
C LEU A 472 -14.23 17.99 -0.37
N GLU A 473 -15.33 17.83 -1.07
CA GLU A 473 -15.37 17.91 -2.52
C GLU A 473 -16.46 18.87 -2.99
N TRP A 474 -16.11 19.76 -3.89
CA TRP A 474 -17.07 20.54 -4.66
C TRP A 474 -17.14 19.97 -6.08
N LYS A 475 -18.35 19.60 -6.50
CA LYS A 475 -18.59 18.92 -7.78
C LYS A 475 -19.45 19.78 -8.71
N SER A 476 -19.01 19.95 -9.95
CA SER A 476 -19.81 20.54 -11.01
C SER A 476 -19.66 19.79 -12.34
N LYS A 477 -20.41 20.22 -13.37
CA LYS A 477 -20.32 19.58 -14.70
C LYS A 477 -18.92 19.68 -15.32
N LYS A 478 -18.19 20.79 -15.10
CA LYS A 478 -16.89 21.06 -15.73
C LYS A 478 -15.71 21.01 -14.76
N LEU A 479 -15.93 21.31 -13.47
CA LEU A 479 -14.86 21.48 -12.51
C LEU A 479 -15.22 20.73 -11.22
N ASP A 480 -14.32 19.90 -10.73
CA ASP A 480 -14.32 19.38 -9.37
C ASP A 480 -13.15 20.01 -8.62
N ILE A 481 -13.37 20.43 -7.39
CA ILE A 481 -12.33 20.86 -6.46
C ILE A 481 -12.40 19.95 -5.25
N TYR A 482 -11.26 19.55 -4.73
CA TYR A 482 -11.22 18.68 -3.56
C TYR A 482 -10.14 19.10 -2.57
N GLY A 483 -10.39 18.82 -1.29
CA GLY A 483 -9.44 18.94 -0.20
C GLY A 483 -9.58 17.74 0.72
N TYR A 484 -8.46 17.13 1.11
CA TYR A 484 -8.39 15.95 1.95
C TYR A 484 -7.39 16.15 3.07
N GLY A 485 -7.68 15.58 4.24
CA GLY A 485 -6.76 15.50 5.35
C GLY A 485 -6.81 14.11 5.95
N GLY A 486 -5.65 13.43 6.01
CA GLY A 486 -5.56 12.06 6.47
C GLY A 486 -4.43 11.83 7.46
N VAL A 487 -4.60 10.80 8.28
CA VAL A 487 -3.62 10.37 9.28
C VAL A 487 -3.62 8.85 9.39
N GLU A 488 -2.43 8.28 9.53
CA GLU A 488 -2.19 6.90 9.93
C GLU A 488 -1.23 6.90 11.11
N TYR A 489 -1.51 6.09 12.12
CA TYR A 489 -0.73 6.02 13.36
C TYR A 489 -0.49 4.57 13.74
N ALA A 490 0.73 4.27 14.20
CA ALA A 490 1.11 2.99 14.77
C ALA A 490 1.69 3.18 16.18
N GLN A 491 1.12 2.44 17.14
CA GLN A 491 1.54 2.51 18.54
C GLN A 491 2.89 1.79 18.72
N ARG A 492 3.70 2.31 19.63
CA ARG A 492 4.94 1.66 20.09
C ARG A 492 4.65 0.30 20.73
N THR A 493 5.48 -0.70 20.42
CA THR A 493 5.46 -2.03 21.03
C THR A 493 6.89 -2.44 21.38
N ALA A 494 7.41 -1.95 22.50
CA ALA A 494 8.76 -2.29 22.94
C ALA A 494 8.74 -3.41 23.97
N SER A 495 9.71 -4.33 23.89
CA SER A 495 10.01 -5.30 24.94
C SER A 495 11.52 -5.34 25.17
N PHE A 496 11.92 -5.61 26.42
CA PHE A 496 13.33 -5.73 26.78
C PHE A 496 13.75 -7.20 26.64
N ASP A 497 14.86 -7.41 25.95
CA ASP A 497 15.50 -8.71 25.85
C ASP A 497 16.54 -8.85 26.96
N PRO A 498 16.32 -9.70 27.96
CA PRO A 498 17.25 -9.89 29.07
C PRO A 498 18.53 -10.59 28.68
N ILE A 499 18.58 -11.28 27.54
CA ILE A 499 19.74 -12.04 27.07
C ILE A 499 20.74 -11.08 26.40
N THR A 500 20.27 -10.27 25.45
CA THR A 500 21.11 -9.31 24.73
C THR A 500 21.25 -7.97 25.45
N GLY A 501 20.42 -7.70 26.45
CA GLY A 501 20.35 -6.42 27.14
C GLY A 501 19.82 -5.28 26.28
N LYS A 502 19.11 -5.58 25.19
CA LYS A 502 18.60 -4.62 24.21
C LYS A 502 17.08 -4.51 24.26
N GLU A 503 16.56 -3.41 23.80
CA GLU A 503 15.15 -3.30 23.47
C GLU A 503 14.90 -3.83 22.06
N VAL A 504 13.75 -4.48 21.87
CA VAL A 504 13.25 -4.99 20.59
C VAL A 504 11.80 -4.55 20.40
N GLY A 505 11.30 -4.63 19.18
CA GLY A 505 9.92 -4.30 18.85
C GLY A 505 9.80 -2.95 18.16
N TYR A 506 8.57 -2.52 17.88
CA TYR A 506 8.28 -1.32 17.11
C TYR A 506 8.44 -0.04 17.95
N GLY A 507 9.26 0.89 17.48
CA GLY A 507 9.46 2.19 18.12
C GLY A 507 10.13 2.12 19.49
N ALA A 508 10.99 1.12 19.75
CA ALA A 508 11.67 0.98 21.03
C ALA A 508 12.49 2.22 21.39
N PRO A 509 12.37 2.75 22.64
CA PRO A 509 12.97 4.03 23.05
C PRO A 509 14.50 4.09 22.97
N LEU A 510 15.17 2.94 23.08
CA LEU A 510 16.64 2.88 23.02
C LEU A 510 17.20 2.69 21.61
N PHE A 511 16.37 2.65 20.58
CA PHE A 511 16.87 2.61 19.21
C PHE A 511 17.61 3.88 18.83
N ASN A 512 18.75 3.72 18.17
CA ASN A 512 19.60 4.83 17.80
C ASN A 512 19.07 5.52 16.54
N ASN A 513 18.51 6.71 16.70
CA ASN A 513 17.97 7.52 15.61
C ASN A 513 18.99 8.51 15.02
N SER A 514 20.27 8.48 15.43
CA SER A 514 21.29 9.44 14.95
C SER A 514 21.48 9.38 13.43
N GLY A 515 21.39 8.18 12.82
CA GLY A 515 21.48 7.98 11.38
C GLY A 515 20.39 8.69 10.57
N CYS A 516 19.29 9.09 11.21
CA CYS A 516 18.21 9.83 10.54
C CYS A 516 18.57 11.30 10.28
N TYR A 517 19.59 11.83 10.95
CA TYR A 517 20.08 13.22 10.80
C TYR A 517 21.48 13.30 10.21
N THR A 518 22.18 12.17 10.06
CA THR A 518 23.57 12.15 9.62
C THR A 518 23.65 11.76 8.16
N GLU A 519 23.93 12.71 7.30
CA GLU A 519 24.23 12.44 5.91
C GLU A 519 25.61 11.77 5.78
N LEU A 520 25.65 10.66 5.06
CA LEU A 520 26.88 9.93 4.81
C LEU A 520 27.43 10.29 3.42
N ALA A 521 28.73 10.61 3.36
CA ALA A 521 29.42 10.73 2.09
C ALA A 521 29.69 9.35 1.49
N PRO A 522 29.73 9.21 0.15
CA PRO A 522 30.19 7.99 -0.50
C PRO A 522 31.63 7.65 -0.07
N THR A 523 31.86 6.40 0.29
CA THR A 523 33.15 5.95 0.86
C THR A 523 34.09 5.33 -0.17
N VAL A 524 33.68 5.20 -1.44
CA VAL A 524 34.42 4.51 -2.50
C VAL A 524 34.40 5.30 -3.81
N ASP A 525 35.53 5.30 -4.52
CA ASP A 525 35.72 6.01 -5.79
C ASP A 525 35.00 5.38 -7.00
N THR A 526 34.13 4.41 -6.79
CA THR A 526 33.47 3.64 -7.87
C THR A 526 32.19 4.26 -8.39
N GLY A 527 31.95 5.52 -8.08
CA GLY A 527 30.70 6.18 -8.40
C GLY A 527 29.58 5.86 -7.41
N PHE A 528 28.61 6.71 -7.37
CA PHE A 528 27.48 6.62 -6.48
C PHE A 528 26.34 5.83 -7.11
N THR A 529 25.93 4.74 -6.49
CA THR A 529 24.65 4.11 -6.82
C THR A 529 23.54 4.78 -6.02
N PRO A 530 22.43 5.18 -6.66
CA PRO A 530 21.40 6.03 -6.05
C PRO A 530 20.47 5.28 -5.07
N THR A 531 20.99 4.35 -4.30
CA THR A 531 20.29 3.78 -3.16
C THR A 531 20.48 4.71 -1.96
N SER A 532 19.44 4.85 -1.16
CA SER A 532 19.49 5.69 0.04
C SER A 532 20.70 5.34 0.90
N LEU A 533 21.56 6.34 1.17
CA LEU A 533 22.65 6.25 2.13
C LEU A 533 22.18 6.51 3.58
N SER A 534 20.88 6.50 3.81
CA SER A 534 20.33 6.74 5.15
C SER A 534 20.53 5.52 6.04
N ASN A 535 21.15 5.71 7.19
CA ASN A 535 21.19 4.75 8.28
C ASN A 535 20.04 4.94 9.26
N CYS A 536 18.96 5.59 8.87
CA CYS A 536 17.81 5.81 9.72
C CYS A 536 17.09 4.50 10.00
N THR A 537 17.00 4.09 11.25
CA THR A 537 16.32 2.91 11.73
C THR A 537 15.03 3.25 12.49
N ALA A 538 14.62 4.52 12.51
CA ALA A 538 13.45 4.97 13.27
C ALA A 538 12.15 4.43 12.68
N ASP A 539 11.33 3.83 13.55
CA ASP A 539 9.99 3.34 13.20
C ASP A 539 8.99 4.49 13.09
N SER A 540 8.10 4.41 12.12
CA SER A 540 7.07 5.44 11.89
C SER A 540 6.04 5.44 13.02
N ARG A 541 5.82 6.61 13.62
CA ARG A 541 4.75 6.86 14.60
C ARG A 541 3.45 7.25 13.91
N ALA A 542 3.55 8.21 13.01
CA ALA A 542 2.43 8.72 12.26
C ALA A 542 2.84 9.15 10.86
N VAL A 543 1.91 9.04 9.93
CA VAL A 543 2.00 9.67 8.61
C VAL A 543 0.77 10.55 8.46
N ILE A 544 0.99 11.82 8.11
CA ILE A 544 -0.08 12.81 8.00
C ILE A 544 0.00 13.45 6.62
N GLU A 545 -1.12 13.58 5.94
CA GLU A 545 -1.19 14.22 4.63
C GLU A 545 -2.33 15.23 4.55
N GLY A 546 -2.02 16.40 3.99
CA GLY A 546 -2.99 17.39 3.54
C GLY A 546 -2.90 17.55 2.03
N THR A 547 -4.02 17.37 1.33
CA THR A 547 -4.08 17.42 -0.14
C THR A 547 -5.16 18.36 -0.61
N VAL A 548 -4.86 19.19 -1.62
CA VAL A 548 -5.84 20.00 -2.35
C VAL A 548 -5.63 19.83 -3.85
N GLY A 549 -6.70 19.85 -4.61
CA GLY A 549 -6.59 19.71 -6.05
C GLY A 549 -7.90 19.98 -6.79
N PHE A 550 -7.80 19.90 -8.10
CA PHE A 550 -8.97 20.06 -8.97
C PHE A 550 -8.86 19.18 -10.22
N TRP A 551 -10.02 18.92 -10.83
CA TRP A 551 -10.16 18.35 -12.17
C TRP A 551 -11.02 19.28 -13.02
N TYR A 552 -10.51 19.74 -14.17
CA TYR A 552 -11.25 20.49 -15.16
C TYR A 552 -11.51 19.65 -16.41
N ARG A 553 -12.77 19.56 -16.82
CA ARG A 553 -13.23 18.80 -17.99
C ARG A 553 -13.37 19.72 -19.18
N PHE A 554 -12.42 19.66 -20.10
CA PHE A 554 -12.48 20.40 -21.36
C PHE A 554 -13.61 19.88 -22.25
N TYR A 555 -13.78 18.57 -22.26
CA TYR A 555 -14.81 17.87 -22.99
C TYR A 555 -15.40 16.75 -22.14
N SER A 556 -16.75 16.61 -22.22
CA SER A 556 -17.49 15.48 -21.65
C SER A 556 -18.71 15.26 -22.52
N GLY A 557 -18.78 14.12 -23.22
CA GLY A 557 -19.83 13.83 -24.19
C GLY A 557 -19.74 12.42 -24.74
N PRO A 558 -20.47 12.12 -25.85
CA PRO A 558 -20.58 10.78 -26.40
C PRO A 558 -19.25 10.14 -26.84
N ARG A 559 -18.21 10.95 -27.02
CA ARG A 559 -16.87 10.49 -27.41
C ARG A 559 -15.93 10.36 -26.21
N GLY A 560 -16.45 10.31 -25.00
CA GLY A 560 -15.67 10.22 -23.77
C GLY A 560 -15.47 11.55 -23.06
N ARG A 561 -14.44 11.63 -22.21
CA ARG A 561 -14.13 12.80 -21.40
C ARG A 561 -12.65 13.12 -21.47
N PHE A 562 -12.33 14.36 -21.82
CA PHE A 562 -10.96 14.88 -21.77
C PHE A 562 -10.84 15.89 -20.63
N GLN A 563 -9.90 15.63 -19.72
CA GLN A 563 -9.76 16.42 -18.49
C GLN A 563 -8.29 16.67 -18.13
N PHE A 564 -8.09 17.76 -17.40
CA PHE A 564 -6.83 18.15 -16.79
C PHE A 564 -7.03 18.31 -15.29
N GLY A 565 -6.02 17.95 -14.51
CA GLY A 565 -6.03 18.15 -13.06
C GLY A 565 -4.67 18.57 -12.54
N THR A 566 -4.70 19.30 -11.41
CA THR A 566 -3.52 19.61 -10.61
C THR A 566 -3.83 19.32 -9.16
N GLN A 567 -2.84 18.80 -8.45
CA GLN A 567 -2.91 18.47 -7.02
C GLN A 567 -1.65 18.97 -6.33
N TYR A 568 -1.81 19.53 -5.16
CA TYR A 568 -0.73 19.76 -4.20
C TYR A 568 -0.96 18.89 -2.98
N SER A 569 0.08 18.20 -2.53
CA SER A 569 0.10 17.41 -1.31
C SER A 569 1.26 17.82 -0.43
N TYR A 570 0.98 18.01 0.85
CA TYR A 570 1.97 18.14 1.93
C TYR A 570 1.87 16.91 2.81
N VAL A 571 2.98 16.21 2.99
CA VAL A 571 3.03 14.97 3.75
C VAL A 571 4.17 14.99 4.75
N THR A 572 3.90 14.49 5.96
CA THR A 572 4.89 14.26 7.00
C THR A 572 4.90 12.79 7.42
N ARG A 573 6.08 12.29 7.74
CA ARG A 573 6.31 11.00 8.37
C ARG A 573 7.03 11.25 9.69
N ASP A 574 6.29 11.20 10.78
CA ASP A 574 6.81 11.29 12.13
C ASP A 574 7.28 9.91 12.60
N THR A 575 8.37 9.88 13.33
CA THR A 575 8.89 8.63 13.89
C THR A 575 8.75 8.60 15.41
N TRP A 576 8.89 7.42 15.99
CA TRP A 576 9.03 7.27 17.42
C TRP A 576 10.37 7.83 17.90
N SER A 577 10.37 8.41 19.09
CA SER A 577 11.59 8.88 19.75
C SER A 577 12.52 7.71 20.05
N GLY A 578 13.81 7.92 19.80
CA GLY A 578 14.90 7.02 20.15
C GLY A 578 16.05 7.79 20.81
N VAL A 579 17.23 7.19 20.89
CA VAL A 579 18.42 7.84 21.40
C VAL A 579 19.19 8.56 20.30
N GLY A 580 19.96 9.59 20.68
CA GLY A 580 20.79 10.37 19.79
C GLY A 580 22.13 9.69 19.41
N PRO A 581 23.11 10.46 18.91
CA PRO A 581 24.42 9.94 18.55
C PRO A 581 25.08 9.16 19.69
N ALA A 582 25.79 8.09 19.35
CA ALA A 582 26.48 7.26 20.33
C ALA A 582 27.38 8.13 21.25
N GLY A 583 27.20 8.02 22.55
CA GLY A 583 27.91 8.80 23.58
C GLY A 583 27.23 10.10 24.01
N ALA A 584 26.17 10.56 23.34
CA ALA A 584 25.52 11.81 23.69
C ALA A 584 24.41 11.69 24.74
N GLY A 585 23.94 10.49 25.07
CA GLY A 585 22.92 10.26 26.11
C GLY A 585 21.66 11.11 25.97
N HIS A 586 21.29 11.49 24.73
CA HIS A 586 20.14 12.33 24.45
C HIS A 586 18.90 11.46 24.18
N PRO A 587 18.03 11.23 25.18
CA PRO A 587 16.74 10.64 24.93
C PRO A 587 15.86 11.63 24.13
N GLY A 588 14.96 11.11 23.31
CA GLY A 588 13.93 11.93 22.70
C GLY A 588 14.21 12.45 21.29
N VAL A 589 15.16 11.87 20.57
CA VAL A 589 15.37 12.20 19.14
C VAL A 589 14.23 11.62 18.31
N THR A 590 13.38 12.50 17.75
CA THR A 590 12.22 12.18 16.92
C THR A 590 12.41 12.69 15.50
N PRO A 591 13.00 11.90 14.61
CA PRO A 591 13.16 12.30 13.21
C PRO A 591 11.80 12.46 12.50
N GLU A 592 11.75 13.45 11.61
CA GLU A 592 10.60 13.74 10.78
C GLU A 592 11.01 13.84 9.31
N GLY A 593 10.32 13.11 8.44
CA GLY A 593 10.42 13.24 6.99
C GLY A 593 9.27 14.10 6.47
N ILE A 594 9.58 15.09 5.62
CA ILE A 594 8.58 16.00 5.05
C ILE A 594 8.76 16.03 3.54
N ASP A 595 7.66 16.05 2.80
CA ASP A 595 7.71 16.33 1.36
C ASP A 595 6.54 17.21 0.91
N ASN A 596 6.83 18.05 -0.09
CA ASN A 596 5.86 18.86 -0.81
C ASN A 596 5.79 18.35 -2.24
N MET A 597 4.61 17.95 -2.68
CA MET A 597 4.42 17.32 -3.97
C MET A 597 3.41 18.09 -4.81
N VAL A 598 3.73 18.29 -6.07
CA VAL A 598 2.80 18.83 -7.07
C VAL A 598 2.63 17.80 -8.17
N PHE A 599 1.39 17.37 -8.36
CA PHE A 599 1.00 16.47 -9.44
C PHE A 599 0.22 17.23 -10.50
N THR A 600 0.42 16.84 -11.76
CA THR A 600 -0.44 17.26 -12.87
C THR A 600 -0.83 16.05 -13.70
N SER A 601 -2.03 16.05 -14.25
CA SER A 601 -2.54 14.94 -15.04
C SER A 601 -3.41 15.41 -16.20
N PHE A 602 -3.17 14.83 -17.37
CA PHE A 602 -4.09 14.86 -18.50
C PHE A 602 -4.65 13.47 -18.70
N ARG A 603 -5.98 13.35 -18.74
CA ARG A 603 -6.65 12.06 -18.94
C ARG A 603 -7.69 12.15 -20.04
N TYR A 604 -7.65 11.18 -20.95
CA TYR A 604 -8.75 10.88 -21.85
C TYR A 604 -9.44 9.60 -21.36
N VAL A 605 -10.65 9.76 -20.83
CA VAL A 605 -11.49 8.65 -20.36
C VAL A 605 -12.36 8.22 -21.52
N LEU A 606 -12.35 6.93 -21.83
CA LEU A 606 -13.19 6.32 -22.86
C LEU A 606 -14.68 6.53 -22.54
N PRO A 607 -15.53 6.58 -23.57
CA PRO A 607 -16.97 6.77 -23.42
C PRO A 607 -17.67 5.78 -22.51
#